data_a7b2da511c0f322734e264b0696e70b9
#
_entry.id   a7b2da511c0f322734e264b0696e70b9
#
_cell.length_a   1.000
_cell.length_b   1.000
_cell.length_c   1.000
_cell.angle_alpha   90.00
_cell.angle_beta   90.00
_cell.angle_gamma   90.00
#
_symmetry.space_group_name_H-M   'P 1'
#
loop_
_entity.id
_entity.type
_entity.pdbx_description
1 polymer ?
#
loop_
_entity_poly.entity_id
_entity_poly.type
_entity_poly.pdbx_seq_one_letter_code
_entity_poly.pdbx_strand_id
1 'polypeptide(L)'
;MKKDFNLTKLFYSFAIAFSVVTLSSCNNDDNSPLPPPSTNDVAVTYNGKVLITQVTPATAKENAGEAPQGQDVNATVKNDTVFFDKLPVTELITSIVGDKDKAEAIVKAIGDVKYKVGYKPALNTEKDSIYLAFDPKPLTLQLPAAVEGQEGQTVTVTISSPDKGSFAYKKNQLKLKLSADKVELAGVAVPVPQTLFDFDMTKKK
;
A
#
# COMPACT_ATOMS: atom_id res chain seq x y z
N MET A 1 -17.98 -74.00 16.81
CA MET A 1 -16.96 -73.68 17.85
C MET A 1 -16.75 -72.13 17.77
N LYS A 2 -17.31 -71.48 18.76
CA LYS A 2 -17.22 -70.02 18.94
C LYS A 2 -15.86 -69.75 19.63
N LYS A 3 -15.13 -68.77 19.14
CA LYS A 3 -14.03 -68.13 19.90
C LYS A 3 -14.33 -66.65 19.97
N ASP A 4 -14.82 -66.24 21.11
CA ASP A 4 -14.98 -64.86 21.54
C ASP A 4 -13.60 -64.28 21.82
N PHE A 5 -13.28 -63.20 21.08
CA PHE A 5 -12.05 -62.45 21.31
C PHE A 5 -12.38 -61.22 22.17
N ASN A 6 -12.02 -61.33 23.42
CA ASN A 6 -12.24 -60.32 24.44
C ASN A 6 -11.25 -59.18 24.24
N LEU A 7 -11.74 -58.02 23.77
CA LEU A 7 -10.94 -56.81 23.60
C LEU A 7 -11.16 -55.89 24.81
N THR A 8 -10.58 -56.29 25.93
CA THR A 8 -10.59 -55.43 27.13
C THR A 8 -9.17 -55.31 27.67
N LYS A 9 -8.72 -54.09 27.92
CA LYS A 9 -7.48 -53.69 28.61
C LYS A 9 -6.28 -53.46 27.69
N LEU A 10 -6.12 -52.22 27.26
CA LEU A 10 -4.84 -51.52 27.36
C LEU A 10 -5.06 -49.99 27.30
N PHE A 11 -5.62 -49.46 28.40
CA PHE A 11 -5.44 -48.03 28.68
C PHE A 11 -4.14 -47.89 29.47
N TYR A 12 -3.04 -47.62 28.75
CA TYR A 12 -1.82 -47.13 29.39
C TYR A 12 -1.97 -45.63 29.60
N SER A 13 -2.22 -45.27 30.86
CA SER A 13 -2.14 -43.90 31.35
C SER A 13 -0.70 -43.44 31.30
N PHE A 14 -0.36 -42.60 30.34
CA PHE A 14 0.92 -41.89 30.33
C PHE A 14 0.71 -40.57 31.05
N ALA A 15 0.86 -40.61 32.37
CA ALA A 15 0.95 -39.42 33.21
C ALA A 15 2.33 -38.80 33.05
N ILE A 16 2.48 -37.82 32.15
CA ILE A 16 3.69 -37.00 32.09
C ILE A 16 3.54 -35.92 33.17
N ALA A 17 4.30 -36.12 34.26
CA ALA A 17 4.47 -35.09 35.28
C ALA A 17 5.28 -33.93 34.67
N PHE A 18 4.63 -32.82 34.36
CA PHE A 18 5.30 -31.58 34.06
C PHE A 18 5.86 -30.99 35.36
N SER A 19 7.13 -31.22 35.61
CA SER A 19 7.87 -30.49 36.63
C SER A 19 8.10 -29.07 36.15
N VAL A 20 7.29 -28.14 36.68
CA VAL A 20 7.51 -26.70 36.53
C VAL A 20 8.76 -26.32 37.32
N VAL A 21 9.88 -26.19 36.64
CA VAL A 21 11.07 -25.54 37.19
C VAL A 21 10.88 -24.05 37.06
N THR A 22 10.42 -23.40 38.11
CA THR A 22 10.46 -21.93 38.23
C THR A 22 11.90 -21.52 38.54
N LEU A 23 12.67 -21.25 37.50
CA LEU A 23 13.89 -20.48 37.64
C LEU A 23 13.54 -19.01 37.61
N SER A 24 13.30 -18.43 38.80
CA SER A 24 13.33 -16.99 38.97
C SER A 24 14.79 -16.54 38.94
N SER A 25 15.27 -16.21 37.72
CA SER A 25 16.49 -15.46 37.55
C SER A 25 16.07 -14.04 37.16
N CYS A 26 16.07 -13.14 38.11
CA CYS A 26 16.09 -11.71 37.87
C CYS A 26 17.47 -11.35 37.30
N ASN A 27 17.60 -11.32 36.01
CA ASN A 27 18.58 -10.51 35.30
C ASN A 27 17.82 -9.64 34.32
N ASN A 28 17.89 -8.32 34.54
CA ASN A 28 17.48 -7.29 33.61
C ASN A 28 18.45 -7.26 32.42
N ASP A 29 18.40 -8.27 31.58
CA ASP A 29 18.95 -8.23 30.24
C ASP A 29 17.75 -8.33 29.29
N ASP A 30 17.35 -7.20 28.69
CA ASP A 30 16.36 -7.10 27.63
C ASP A 30 16.83 -7.82 26.34
N ASN A 31 17.29 -9.05 26.48
CA ASN A 31 17.77 -9.90 25.41
C ASN A 31 16.76 -10.99 25.05
N SER A 32 15.45 -10.66 25.14
CA SER A 32 14.43 -11.52 24.54
C SER A 32 14.69 -11.58 23.04
N PRO A 33 14.88 -12.77 22.46
CA PRO A 33 15.07 -12.88 21.01
C PRO A 33 13.88 -12.24 20.31
N LEU A 34 14.15 -11.28 19.42
CA LEU A 34 13.11 -10.64 18.61
C LEU A 34 12.29 -11.73 17.90
N PRO A 35 10.97 -11.60 17.84
CA PRO A 35 10.14 -12.56 17.14
C PRO A 35 10.62 -12.70 15.69
N PRO A 36 10.50 -13.89 15.09
CA PRO A 36 10.94 -14.09 13.72
C PRO A 36 10.12 -13.17 12.77
N PRO A 37 10.77 -12.62 11.73
CA PRO A 37 10.10 -11.76 10.75
C PRO A 37 8.87 -12.44 10.15
N SER A 38 7.78 -11.70 10.05
CA SER A 38 6.48 -12.15 9.53
C SER A 38 5.96 -11.23 8.43
N THR A 39 5.28 -11.77 7.45
CA THR A 39 4.61 -10.97 6.40
C THR A 39 3.56 -10.02 6.97
N ASN A 40 3.09 -10.27 8.19
CA ASN A 40 2.14 -9.39 8.88
C ASN A 40 2.79 -8.14 9.48
N ASP A 41 4.12 -8.07 9.56
CA ASP A 41 4.83 -6.93 10.17
C ASP A 41 4.68 -5.63 9.36
N VAL A 42 4.27 -5.74 8.11
CA VAL A 42 3.91 -4.60 7.26
C VAL A 42 2.55 -3.98 7.64
N ALA A 43 1.70 -4.71 8.40
CA ALA A 43 0.33 -4.30 8.72
C ALA A 43 0.27 -3.26 9.85
N VAL A 44 0.67 -2.04 9.56
CA VAL A 44 0.72 -0.89 10.49
C VAL A 44 0.38 0.40 9.75
N THR A 45 0.39 1.53 10.47
CA THR A 45 0.24 2.88 9.87
C THR A 45 1.61 3.46 9.51
N TYR A 46 1.66 4.12 8.36
CA TYR A 46 2.84 4.76 7.80
C TYR A 46 2.59 6.24 7.56
N ASN A 47 3.66 7.03 7.62
CA ASN A 47 3.70 8.40 7.13
C ASN A 47 5.00 8.61 6.34
N GLY A 48 4.97 9.52 5.38
CA GLY A 48 6.12 9.78 4.53
C GLY A 48 5.81 10.73 3.40
N LYS A 49 6.49 10.53 2.30
CA LYS A 49 6.38 11.37 1.11
C LYS A 49 6.00 10.55 -0.10
N VAL A 50 5.27 11.17 -1.01
CA VAL A 50 5.08 10.69 -2.38
C VAL A 50 5.68 11.69 -3.35
N LEU A 51 6.54 11.21 -4.23
CA LEU A 51 7.04 11.97 -5.36
C LEU A 51 6.15 11.69 -6.56
N ILE A 52 5.60 12.75 -7.17
CA ILE A 52 4.73 12.63 -8.34
C ILE A 52 5.50 13.16 -9.56
N THR A 53 5.62 12.33 -10.59
CA THR A 53 6.37 12.65 -11.80
C THR A 53 5.53 12.33 -13.03
N GLN A 54 5.45 13.26 -13.97
CA GLN A 54 4.84 13.02 -15.28
C GLN A 54 5.90 12.52 -16.25
N VAL A 55 5.61 11.39 -16.93
CA VAL A 55 6.47 10.84 -17.98
C VAL A 55 6.02 11.45 -19.30
N THR A 56 6.78 12.42 -19.79
CA THR A 56 6.61 12.96 -21.15
C THR A 56 7.49 12.19 -22.13
N PRO A 57 7.02 11.87 -23.36
CA PRO A 57 7.89 11.36 -24.41
C PRO A 57 9.09 12.30 -24.62
N ALA A 58 10.28 11.77 -24.78
CA ALA A 58 11.58 12.47 -24.77
C ALA A 58 11.81 13.45 -25.94
N THR A 59 10.85 14.27 -26.29
CA THR A 59 10.99 15.36 -27.28
C THR A 59 10.85 16.75 -26.68
N ALA A 60 10.51 16.87 -25.38
CA ALA A 60 10.49 18.15 -24.70
C ALA A 60 11.86 18.44 -24.09
N LYS A 61 12.50 19.53 -24.52
CA LYS A 61 13.71 20.09 -23.89
C LYS A 61 13.47 20.15 -22.39
N GLU A 62 14.44 19.65 -21.61
CA GLU A 62 14.50 19.82 -20.17
C GLU A 62 14.35 21.30 -19.82
N ASN A 63 13.15 21.72 -19.48
CA ASN A 63 13.02 22.88 -18.63
C ASN A 63 13.53 22.39 -17.26
N ALA A 64 14.67 22.89 -16.83
CA ALA A 64 15.20 22.74 -15.49
C ALA A 64 14.25 23.44 -14.50
N GLY A 65 13.07 22.83 -14.32
CA GLY A 65 12.15 23.15 -13.26
C GLY A 65 12.70 22.59 -11.96
N GLU A 66 12.39 23.25 -10.89
CA GLU A 66 12.68 22.85 -9.50
C GLU A 66 12.39 21.35 -9.32
N ALA A 67 13.34 20.62 -8.72
CA ALA A 67 13.19 19.18 -8.50
C ALA A 67 11.87 18.92 -7.78
N PRO A 68 11.03 17.96 -8.23
CA PRO A 68 9.70 17.76 -7.67
C PRO A 68 9.80 17.47 -6.18
N GLN A 69 9.19 18.33 -5.36
CA GLN A 69 9.15 18.15 -3.92
C GLN A 69 8.12 17.11 -3.57
N GLY A 70 8.52 16.11 -2.74
CA GLY A 70 7.60 15.08 -2.27
C GLY A 70 6.47 15.67 -1.42
N GLN A 71 5.23 15.26 -1.69
CA GLN A 71 4.04 15.64 -0.91
C GLN A 71 3.87 14.70 0.28
N ASP A 72 3.35 15.21 1.41
CA ASP A 72 3.07 14.39 2.59
C ASP A 72 1.95 13.40 2.31
N VAL A 73 2.16 12.16 2.75
CA VAL A 73 1.18 11.08 2.61
C VAL A 73 1.14 10.22 3.86
N ASN A 74 -0.05 9.74 4.17
CA ASN A 74 -0.29 8.74 5.21
C ASN A 74 -0.96 7.50 4.59
N ALA A 75 -0.57 6.33 5.07
CA ALA A 75 -1.17 5.08 4.66
C ALA A 75 -1.38 4.16 5.86
N THR A 76 -2.46 3.39 5.84
CA THR A 76 -2.72 2.32 6.79
C THR A 76 -2.69 0.99 6.04
N VAL A 77 -1.88 0.05 6.53
CA VAL A 77 -1.78 -1.29 5.95
C VAL A 77 -2.49 -2.27 6.87
N LYS A 78 -3.47 -2.98 6.33
CA LYS A 78 -4.23 -4.03 7.03
C LYS A 78 -4.87 -4.99 6.02
N ASN A 79 -4.99 -6.27 6.40
CA ASN A 79 -5.67 -7.28 5.57
C ASN A 79 -5.14 -7.29 4.12
N ASP A 80 -3.81 -7.37 3.96
CA ASP A 80 -3.11 -7.39 2.68
C ASP A 80 -3.52 -6.25 1.72
N THR A 81 -3.83 -5.08 2.31
CA THR A 81 -4.26 -3.89 1.56
C THR A 81 -3.63 -2.64 2.16
N VAL A 82 -3.09 -1.79 1.30
CA VAL A 82 -2.65 -0.43 1.63
C VAL A 82 -3.81 0.52 1.39
N PHE A 83 -4.18 1.30 2.40
CA PHE A 83 -5.23 2.31 2.35
C PHE A 83 -4.61 3.69 2.43
N PHE A 84 -4.91 4.52 1.46
CA PHE A 84 -4.62 5.94 1.44
C PHE A 84 -5.93 6.69 1.73
N ASP A 85 -5.99 7.43 2.83
CA ASP A 85 -7.16 8.25 3.16
C ASP A 85 -7.20 9.53 2.31
N LYS A 86 -6.02 9.98 1.87
CA LYS A 86 -5.85 11.15 1.00
C LYS A 86 -4.73 10.89 0.00
N LEU A 87 -5.10 10.41 -1.19
CA LEU A 87 -4.16 10.30 -2.30
C LEU A 87 -4.02 11.69 -2.96
N PRO A 88 -2.80 12.22 -3.13
CA PRO A 88 -2.61 13.49 -3.81
C PRO A 88 -2.82 13.32 -5.32
N VAL A 89 -3.86 13.95 -5.85
CA VAL A 89 -4.29 13.82 -7.26
C VAL A 89 -4.19 15.13 -8.04
N THR A 90 -3.67 16.20 -7.44
CA THR A 90 -3.61 17.54 -8.07
C THR A 90 -2.87 17.50 -9.40
N GLU A 91 -1.69 16.87 -9.46
CA GLU A 91 -0.90 16.76 -10.69
C GLU A 91 -1.63 15.94 -11.78
N LEU A 92 -2.34 14.90 -11.37
CA LEU A 92 -3.15 14.09 -12.28
C LEU A 92 -4.32 14.91 -12.83
N ILE A 93 -5.05 15.64 -11.99
CA ILE A 93 -6.14 16.53 -12.43
C ILE A 93 -5.60 17.66 -13.31
N THR A 94 -4.44 18.23 -12.98
CA THR A 94 -3.77 19.25 -13.80
C THR A 94 -3.50 18.73 -15.20
N SER A 95 -3.04 17.48 -15.35
CA SER A 95 -2.79 16.89 -16.67
C SER A 95 -4.09 16.66 -17.47
N ILE A 96 -5.22 16.48 -16.80
CA ILE A 96 -6.54 16.31 -17.46
C ILE A 96 -7.12 17.64 -17.93
N VAL A 97 -7.05 18.67 -17.08
CA VAL A 97 -7.69 19.97 -17.35
C VAL A 97 -6.75 20.98 -18.01
N GLY A 98 -5.43 20.74 -17.99
CA GLY A 98 -4.41 21.59 -18.59
C GLY A 98 -4.17 22.92 -17.88
N ASP A 99 -4.74 23.10 -16.67
CA ASP A 99 -4.71 24.36 -15.92
C ASP A 99 -4.59 24.04 -14.42
N LYS A 100 -3.54 24.54 -13.77
CA LYS A 100 -3.24 24.23 -12.36
C LYS A 100 -4.27 24.85 -11.42
N ASP A 101 -4.67 26.09 -11.64
CA ASP A 101 -5.60 26.80 -10.73
C ASP A 101 -6.98 26.13 -10.76
N LYS A 102 -7.43 25.71 -11.97
CA LYS A 102 -8.65 24.92 -12.12
C LYS A 102 -8.54 23.56 -11.46
N ALA A 103 -7.40 22.88 -11.61
CA ALA A 103 -7.16 21.60 -10.97
C ALA A 103 -7.22 21.70 -9.43
N GLU A 104 -6.61 22.72 -8.85
CA GLU A 104 -6.67 22.96 -7.40
C GLU A 104 -8.11 23.24 -6.92
N ALA A 105 -8.88 24.03 -7.68
CA ALA A 105 -10.28 24.27 -7.39
C ALA A 105 -11.12 22.99 -7.46
N ILE A 106 -10.89 22.13 -8.46
CA ILE A 106 -11.54 20.84 -8.62
C ILE A 106 -11.18 19.92 -7.45
N VAL A 107 -9.89 19.79 -7.12
CA VAL A 107 -9.43 18.94 -5.99
C VAL A 107 -10.04 19.41 -4.68
N LYS A 108 -10.14 20.72 -4.46
CA LYS A 108 -10.82 21.28 -3.30
C LYS A 108 -12.33 20.93 -3.27
N ALA A 109 -12.97 20.89 -4.42
CA ALA A 109 -14.40 20.56 -4.52
C ALA A 109 -14.68 19.07 -4.31
N ILE A 110 -13.82 18.17 -4.84
CA ILE A 110 -13.97 16.72 -4.63
C ILE A 110 -13.51 16.26 -3.25
N GLY A 111 -12.70 17.05 -2.55
CA GLY A 111 -12.20 16.74 -1.21
C GLY A 111 -11.15 15.62 -1.19
N ASP A 112 -11.08 14.87 -0.09
CA ASP A 112 -10.08 13.83 0.09
C ASP A 112 -10.37 12.60 -0.79
N VAL A 113 -9.44 12.30 -1.68
CA VAL A 113 -9.52 11.14 -2.58
C VAL A 113 -8.96 9.92 -1.86
N LYS A 114 -9.83 8.97 -1.55
CA LYS A 114 -9.44 7.70 -0.94
C LYS A 114 -9.06 6.69 -2.00
N TYR A 115 -7.96 5.97 -1.75
CA TYR A 115 -7.54 4.89 -2.63
C TYR A 115 -7.06 3.69 -1.81
N LYS A 116 -7.26 2.49 -2.36
CA LYS A 116 -6.77 1.25 -1.74
C LYS A 116 -6.16 0.34 -2.79
N VAL A 117 -5.07 -0.32 -2.42
CA VAL A 117 -4.40 -1.30 -3.28
C VAL A 117 -4.12 -2.57 -2.50
N GLY A 118 -4.64 -3.69 -3.01
CA GLY A 118 -4.35 -5.03 -2.50
C GLY A 118 -2.94 -5.48 -2.88
N TYR A 119 -2.34 -6.36 -2.07
CA TYR A 119 -1.05 -6.93 -2.39
C TYR A 119 -0.95 -8.39 -1.93
N LYS A 120 0.07 -9.09 -2.46
CA LYS A 120 0.50 -10.40 -1.98
C LYS A 120 1.90 -10.26 -1.39
N PRO A 121 2.07 -10.51 -0.08
CA PRO A 121 3.37 -10.37 0.57
C PRO A 121 4.23 -11.64 0.40
N ALA A 122 5.55 -11.45 0.32
CA ALA A 122 6.53 -12.53 0.36
C ALA A 122 7.79 -12.06 1.09
N LEU A 123 8.28 -12.86 2.05
CA LEU A 123 9.59 -12.61 2.65
C LEU A 123 10.68 -12.86 1.60
N ASN A 124 11.72 -12.02 1.62
CA ASN A 124 12.93 -12.31 0.85
C ASN A 124 13.71 -13.47 1.49
N THR A 125 14.70 -14.00 0.79
CA THR A 125 15.53 -15.15 1.22
C THR A 125 16.25 -14.88 2.55
N GLU A 126 16.70 -13.63 2.75
CA GLU A 126 17.44 -13.20 3.93
C GLU A 126 16.52 -12.85 5.12
N LYS A 127 15.22 -12.82 4.91
CA LYS A 127 14.19 -12.44 5.89
C LYS A 127 14.40 -11.06 6.52
N ASP A 128 15.02 -10.14 5.80
CA ASP A 128 15.23 -8.76 6.22
C ASP A 128 14.27 -7.77 5.54
N SER A 129 13.47 -8.24 4.59
CA SER A 129 12.52 -7.46 3.83
C SER A 129 11.31 -8.29 3.41
N ILE A 130 10.17 -7.61 3.22
CA ILE A 130 8.95 -8.18 2.63
C ILE A 130 8.75 -7.52 1.26
N TYR A 131 8.64 -8.33 0.21
CA TYR A 131 8.20 -7.88 -1.11
C TYR A 131 6.68 -7.88 -1.19
N LEU A 132 6.12 -6.88 -1.86
CA LEU A 132 4.69 -6.69 -2.01
C LEU A 132 4.34 -6.66 -3.50
N ALA A 133 3.69 -7.71 -3.99
CA ALA A 133 3.17 -7.73 -5.36
C ALA A 133 1.77 -7.10 -5.35
N PHE A 134 1.64 -5.88 -5.89
CA PHE A 134 0.39 -5.13 -5.87
C PHE A 134 -0.59 -5.55 -6.97
N ASP A 135 -1.89 -5.42 -6.67
CA ASP A 135 -3.01 -5.59 -7.59
C ASP A 135 -3.91 -4.33 -7.53
N PRO A 136 -3.47 -3.21 -8.13
CA PRO A 136 -4.22 -1.97 -8.12
C PRO A 136 -5.52 -2.10 -8.94
N LYS A 137 -6.57 -1.41 -8.47
CA LYS A 137 -7.83 -1.27 -9.19
C LYS A 137 -7.94 0.15 -9.78
N PRO A 138 -8.75 0.36 -10.81
CA PRO A 138 -8.97 1.69 -11.34
C PRO A 138 -9.43 2.68 -10.27
N LEU A 139 -8.90 3.89 -10.32
CA LEU A 139 -9.35 5.02 -9.51
C LEU A 139 -10.48 5.73 -10.24
N THR A 140 -11.61 5.92 -9.57
CA THR A 140 -12.75 6.68 -10.11
C THR A 140 -12.91 7.97 -9.34
N LEU A 141 -12.99 9.09 -10.05
CA LEU A 141 -13.18 10.43 -9.51
C LEU A 141 -14.46 11.03 -10.10
N GLN A 142 -15.22 11.75 -9.29
CA GLN A 142 -16.36 12.54 -9.74
C GLN A 142 -15.93 14.01 -9.80
N LEU A 143 -15.76 14.54 -11.01
CA LEU A 143 -15.46 15.94 -11.18
C LEU A 143 -16.75 16.75 -11.03
N PRO A 144 -16.71 17.93 -10.39
CA PRO A 144 -17.86 18.82 -10.31
C PRO A 144 -18.28 19.28 -11.71
N ALA A 145 -19.53 19.65 -11.86
CA ALA A 145 -20.02 20.24 -13.10
C ALA A 145 -19.25 21.53 -13.41
N ALA A 146 -18.88 21.73 -14.69
CA ALA A 146 -18.21 22.95 -15.14
C ALA A 146 -19.18 24.16 -15.17
N VAL A 147 -20.45 23.87 -15.24
CA VAL A 147 -21.55 24.91 -15.33
C VAL A 147 -22.63 24.49 -14.34
N GLU A 148 -23.20 25.48 -13.64
CA GLU A 148 -24.32 25.27 -12.73
C GLU A 148 -25.53 24.67 -13.48
N GLY A 149 -26.12 23.61 -12.96
CA GLY A 149 -27.23 22.87 -13.56
C GLY A 149 -26.84 21.75 -14.53
N GLN A 150 -25.53 21.50 -14.75
CA GLN A 150 -25.02 20.31 -15.45
C GLN A 150 -24.60 19.21 -14.46
N GLU A 151 -24.60 17.97 -14.94
CA GLU A 151 -24.06 16.86 -14.15
C GLU A 151 -22.53 16.87 -14.18
N GLY A 152 -21.92 16.50 -13.06
CA GLY A 152 -20.48 16.30 -12.97
C GLY A 152 -20.02 15.12 -13.85
N GLN A 153 -18.76 15.10 -14.20
CA GLN A 153 -18.19 14.07 -15.08
C GLN A 153 -17.39 13.03 -14.28
N THR A 154 -17.57 11.76 -14.66
CA THR A 154 -16.78 10.67 -14.08
C THR A 154 -15.45 10.54 -14.81
N VAL A 155 -14.36 10.58 -14.07
CA VAL A 155 -13.01 10.24 -14.54
C VAL A 155 -12.65 8.87 -14.03
N THR A 156 -12.26 7.97 -14.91
CA THR A 156 -11.70 6.65 -14.58
C THR A 156 -10.24 6.62 -14.96
N VAL A 157 -9.38 6.32 -13.98
CA VAL A 157 -7.93 6.24 -14.15
C VAL A 157 -7.49 4.80 -13.99
N THR A 158 -6.88 4.23 -15.02
CA THR A 158 -6.24 2.92 -14.94
C THR A 158 -4.95 3.05 -14.15
N ILE A 159 -4.88 2.36 -13.02
CA ILE A 159 -3.68 2.33 -12.16
C ILE A 159 -2.96 0.99 -12.33
N SER A 160 -1.65 1.02 -12.47
CA SER A 160 -0.77 -0.15 -12.42
C SER A 160 0.31 -0.01 -11.35
N SER A 161 1.03 -1.09 -11.09
CA SER A 161 2.23 -1.08 -10.27
C SER A 161 3.38 -1.62 -11.10
N PRO A 162 4.28 -0.76 -11.61
CA PRO A 162 5.36 -1.19 -12.49
C PRO A 162 6.38 -2.09 -11.79
N ASP A 163 6.54 -1.90 -10.48
CA ASP A 163 7.52 -2.62 -9.66
C ASP A 163 6.84 -3.26 -8.45
N LYS A 164 7.46 -4.29 -7.89
CA LYS A 164 7.08 -4.78 -6.55
C LYS A 164 7.46 -3.75 -5.50
N GLY A 165 6.58 -3.51 -4.55
CA GLY A 165 6.93 -2.74 -3.37
C GLY A 165 7.78 -3.54 -2.40
N SER A 166 8.31 -2.88 -1.39
CA SER A 166 9.13 -3.50 -0.36
C SER A 166 8.92 -2.85 1.01
N PHE A 167 8.92 -3.68 2.04
CA PHE A 167 9.06 -3.23 3.42
C PHE A 167 10.41 -3.72 3.96
N ALA A 168 11.26 -2.78 4.39
CA ALA A 168 12.58 -3.06 4.95
C ALA A 168 12.53 -2.98 6.48
N TYR A 169 12.82 -4.09 7.19
CA TYR A 169 12.76 -4.16 8.65
C TYR A 169 13.71 -3.18 9.34
N LYS A 170 14.98 -3.12 8.91
CA LYS A 170 16.00 -2.25 9.54
C LYS A 170 15.62 -0.78 9.56
N LYS A 171 14.86 -0.34 8.54
CA LYS A 171 14.45 1.05 8.36
C LYS A 171 13.00 1.30 8.77
N ASN A 172 12.22 0.24 9.02
CA ASN A 172 10.76 0.31 9.17
C ASN A 172 10.12 1.08 8.01
N GLN A 173 10.64 0.87 6.79
CA GLN A 173 10.34 1.67 5.61
C GLN A 173 9.54 0.86 4.62
N LEU A 174 8.43 1.43 4.16
CA LEU A 174 7.59 0.91 3.10
C LEU A 174 7.79 1.76 1.84
N LYS A 175 8.16 1.11 0.74
CA LYS A 175 8.29 1.71 -0.59
C LYS A 175 7.36 1.04 -1.56
N LEU A 176 6.67 1.84 -2.36
CA LEU A 176 5.85 1.34 -3.46
C LEU A 176 5.73 2.38 -4.58
N LYS A 177 5.48 1.89 -5.80
CA LYS A 177 5.23 2.71 -6.97
C LYS A 177 3.89 2.37 -7.59
N LEU A 178 3.14 3.40 -7.92
CA LEU A 178 1.91 3.30 -8.70
C LEU A 178 2.05 4.16 -9.95
N SER A 179 1.36 3.77 -11.01
CA SER A 179 1.33 4.50 -12.27
C SER A 179 -0.11 4.72 -12.71
N ALA A 180 -0.46 5.96 -13.01
CA ALA A 180 -1.68 6.28 -13.73
C ALA A 180 -1.37 6.23 -15.23
N ASP A 181 -1.81 5.15 -15.90
CA ASP A 181 -1.39 4.84 -17.27
C ASP A 181 -2.39 5.36 -18.31
N LYS A 182 -3.66 5.35 -18.00
CA LYS A 182 -4.75 5.74 -18.89
C LYS A 182 -5.83 6.48 -18.12
N VAL A 183 -6.33 7.53 -18.72
CA VAL A 183 -7.45 8.31 -18.19
C VAL A 183 -8.62 8.27 -19.17
N GLU A 184 -9.81 8.04 -18.65
CA GLU A 184 -11.07 8.13 -19.39
C GLU A 184 -11.98 9.14 -18.72
N LEU A 185 -12.52 10.08 -19.50
CA LEU A 185 -13.52 11.06 -19.10
C LEU A 185 -14.88 10.65 -19.69
N ALA A 186 -15.84 10.33 -18.83
CA ALA A 186 -17.14 9.80 -19.24
C ALA A 186 -17.05 8.60 -20.21
N GLY A 187 -16.04 7.72 -20.00
CA GLY A 187 -15.79 6.54 -20.84
C GLY A 187 -14.99 6.80 -22.12
N VAL A 188 -14.59 8.05 -22.38
CA VAL A 188 -13.78 8.42 -23.54
C VAL A 188 -12.33 8.61 -23.11
N ALA A 189 -11.38 7.95 -23.79
CA ALA A 189 -9.96 8.08 -23.48
C ALA A 189 -9.45 9.49 -23.72
N VAL A 190 -8.75 10.05 -22.73
CA VAL A 190 -8.12 11.38 -22.80
C VAL A 190 -6.59 11.17 -22.90
N PRO A 191 -5.91 11.79 -23.88
CA PRO A 191 -4.48 11.72 -24.00
C PRO A 191 -3.83 12.59 -22.91
N VAL A 192 -3.33 11.96 -21.86
CA VAL A 192 -2.60 12.61 -20.77
C VAL A 192 -1.25 11.91 -20.57
N PRO A 193 -0.22 12.62 -20.09
CA PRO A 193 1.04 11.99 -19.72
C PRO A 193 0.81 10.93 -18.64
N GLN A 194 1.56 9.82 -18.70
CA GLN A 194 1.62 8.86 -17.62
C GLN A 194 2.12 9.55 -16.34
N THR A 195 1.44 9.33 -15.23
CA THR A 195 1.80 9.93 -13.94
C THR A 195 2.28 8.85 -12.98
N LEU A 196 3.53 8.96 -12.52
CA LEU A 196 4.13 8.05 -11.55
C LEU A 196 4.00 8.62 -10.15
N PHE A 197 3.63 7.77 -9.20
CA PHE A 197 3.58 8.03 -7.77
C PHE A 197 4.61 7.13 -7.07
N ASP A 198 5.71 7.70 -6.60
CA ASP A 198 6.77 6.98 -5.88
C ASP A 198 6.65 7.30 -4.38
N PHE A 199 6.20 6.30 -3.60
CA PHE A 199 5.97 6.44 -2.17
C PHE A 199 7.18 5.95 -1.39
N ASP A 200 7.64 6.80 -0.46
CA ASP A 200 8.66 6.48 0.52
C ASP A 200 8.12 6.83 1.92
N MET A 201 7.74 5.80 2.66
CA MET A 201 7.03 5.95 3.93
C MET A 201 7.71 5.16 5.04
N THR A 202 7.64 5.67 6.26
CA THR A 202 8.14 5.00 7.46
C THR A 202 7.00 4.67 8.41
N LYS A 203 7.17 3.59 9.17
CA LYS A 203 6.23 3.20 10.22
C LYS A 203 6.03 4.34 11.21
N LYS A 204 4.77 4.69 11.46
CA LYS A 204 4.41 5.68 12.47
C LYS A 204 4.71 5.11 13.86
N LYS A 205 5.43 5.88 14.66
CA LYS A 205 5.70 5.56 16.07
C LYS A 205 4.48 5.72 16.93
#